data_9c1dc62cfe4fbcfbfb18b68b120c3a1f
#
_entry.id   9c1dc62cfe4fbcfbfb18b68b120c3a1f
#
_cell.length_a   1.000
_cell.length_b   1.000
_cell.length_c   1.000
_cell.angle_alpha   90.00
_cell.angle_beta   90.00
_cell.angle_gamma   90.00
#
_symmetry.space_group_name_H-M   'P 1'
#
loop_
_entity.id
_entity.type
_entity.pdbx_description
1 polymer ?
#
loop_
_entity_poly.entity_id
_entity_poly.type
_entity_poly.pdbx_seq_one_letter_code
_entity_poly.pdbx_strand_id
1 'polypeptide(L)'
;MGVIFPNAAPASRMQLLLLQLALAACAACFLAIGQVAAQDIPARPEGPILDAANIIAPAEQAALERELRDYNQTTGRAIIVATVPTIAGQPIENYAQTLVEAWDIGGAETEEGVLLLVAQQEREIRIATARGVQGRLTDALSGRIIRDTMVPAFREGNFSGGIVAAVAQIREILDADPATAEAIA
;
A
#
# COMPACT_ATOMS: atom_id res chain seq x y z
N MET A 1 68.97 -37.45 -1.42
CA MET A 1 68.32 -36.35 -0.67
C MET A 1 66.81 -36.58 -0.74
N GLY A 2 66.29 -37.35 0.24
CA GLY A 2 64.91 -37.80 0.22
C GLY A 2 64.00 -36.78 0.89
N VAL A 3 62.97 -36.33 0.19
CA VAL A 3 61.93 -35.46 0.70
C VAL A 3 60.89 -36.33 1.39
N ILE A 4 60.78 -36.19 2.72
CA ILE A 4 59.78 -36.87 3.53
C ILE A 4 58.50 -36.02 3.49
N PHE A 5 57.48 -36.55 2.86
CA PHE A 5 56.13 -35.94 2.94
C PHE A 5 55.47 -36.30 4.29
N PRO A 6 54.92 -35.37 5.05
CA PRO A 6 54.23 -35.68 6.29
C PRO A 6 52.95 -36.47 5.96
N ASN A 7 52.84 -37.67 6.60
CA ASN A 7 51.69 -38.53 6.50
C ASN A 7 50.49 -37.85 7.24
N ALA A 8 49.49 -37.40 6.51
CA ALA A 8 48.27 -36.90 7.08
C ALA A 8 47.51 -38.05 7.77
N ALA A 9 47.39 -37.97 9.08
CA ALA A 9 46.62 -38.94 9.86
C ALA A 9 45.15 -38.93 9.42
N PRO A 10 44.49 -40.08 9.26
CA PRO A 10 43.07 -40.11 8.88
C PRO A 10 42.24 -39.48 9.99
N ALA A 11 41.43 -38.47 9.63
CA ALA A 11 40.51 -37.82 10.54
C ALA A 11 39.66 -38.87 11.26
N SER A 12 39.62 -38.84 12.57
CA SER A 12 38.87 -39.79 13.37
C SER A 12 37.39 -39.71 13.02
N ARG A 13 36.67 -40.84 13.06
CA ARG A 13 35.22 -40.90 12.75
C ARG A 13 34.43 -39.86 13.54
N MET A 14 34.92 -39.47 14.70
CA MET A 14 34.35 -38.44 15.55
C MET A 14 34.49 -37.01 14.96
N GLN A 15 35.63 -36.73 14.28
CA GLN A 15 35.84 -35.43 13.60
C GLN A 15 34.95 -35.30 12.36
N LEU A 16 34.74 -36.41 11.62
CA LEU A 16 33.81 -36.46 10.48
C LEU A 16 32.36 -36.25 10.92
N LEU A 17 31.94 -36.84 12.03
CA LEU A 17 30.59 -36.67 12.62
C LEU A 17 30.36 -35.26 13.11
N LEU A 18 31.34 -34.61 13.75
CA LEU A 18 31.25 -33.24 14.21
C LEU A 18 31.18 -32.28 13.02
N LEU A 19 31.91 -32.54 11.94
CA LEU A 19 31.87 -31.72 10.71
C LEU A 19 30.50 -31.81 10.02
N GLN A 20 29.92 -33.04 9.96
CA GLN A 20 28.58 -33.23 9.41
C GLN A 20 27.48 -32.56 10.24
N LEU A 21 27.58 -32.60 11.56
CA LEU A 21 26.67 -31.91 12.46
C LEU A 21 26.77 -30.38 12.31
N ALA A 22 27.97 -29.83 12.18
CA ALA A 22 28.19 -28.43 11.94
C ALA A 22 27.66 -27.95 10.58
N LEU A 23 27.84 -28.75 9.51
CA LEU A 23 27.29 -28.45 8.19
C LEU A 23 25.75 -28.52 8.19
N ALA A 24 25.16 -29.49 8.88
CA ALA A 24 23.72 -29.62 9.00
C ALA A 24 23.09 -28.44 9.78
N ALA A 25 23.76 -27.99 10.85
CA ALA A 25 23.34 -26.82 11.63
C ALA A 25 23.43 -25.52 10.82
N CYS A 26 24.51 -25.33 10.02
CA CYS A 26 24.62 -24.21 9.10
C CYS A 26 23.55 -24.24 8.02
N ALA A 27 23.25 -25.41 7.43
CA ALA A 27 22.19 -25.53 6.42
C ALA A 27 20.79 -25.25 7.00
N ALA A 28 20.52 -25.68 8.23
CA ALA A 28 19.27 -25.37 8.93
C ALA A 28 19.13 -23.86 9.25
N CYS A 29 20.23 -23.19 9.59
CA CYS A 29 20.26 -21.75 9.82
C CYS A 29 20.04 -20.95 8.51
N PHE A 30 20.57 -21.44 7.38
CA PHE A 30 20.34 -20.80 6.08
C PHE A 30 18.89 -20.97 5.56
N LEU A 31 18.21 -22.04 5.91
CA LEU A 31 16.80 -22.27 5.58
C LEU A 31 15.84 -21.39 6.40
N ALA A 32 16.25 -20.89 7.56
CA ALA A 32 15.44 -20.01 8.40
C ALA A 32 15.45 -18.54 7.98
N ILE A 33 16.37 -18.10 7.10
CA ILE A 33 16.54 -16.70 6.67
C ILE A 33 15.70 -16.37 5.42
N GLY A 34 15.02 -17.32 4.82
CA GLY A 34 14.42 -17.22 3.47
C GLY A 34 12.92 -17.02 3.37
N GLN A 35 12.22 -16.63 4.43
CA GLN A 35 10.83 -16.20 4.29
C GLN A 35 10.76 -14.66 4.22
N VAL A 36 11.26 -14.10 3.11
CA VAL A 36 10.70 -12.84 2.64
C VAL A 36 9.26 -13.17 2.27
N ALA A 37 8.32 -12.84 3.15
CA ALA A 37 6.91 -12.91 2.83
C ALA A 37 6.72 -12.12 1.52
N ALA A 38 6.38 -12.81 0.45
CA ALA A 38 5.86 -12.17 -0.74
C ALA A 38 4.66 -11.36 -0.24
N GLN A 39 4.74 -10.05 -0.36
CA GLN A 39 3.67 -9.19 0.12
C GLN A 39 2.51 -9.41 -0.82
N ASP A 40 1.47 -10.05 -0.30
CA ASP A 40 0.22 -10.25 -1.01
C ASP A 40 -0.42 -8.86 -1.20
N ILE A 41 -0.21 -8.31 -2.38
CA ILE A 41 -0.98 -7.14 -2.83
C ILE A 41 -2.42 -7.62 -2.91
N PRO A 42 -3.36 -6.97 -2.22
CA PRO A 42 -4.75 -7.40 -2.26
C PRO A 42 -5.26 -7.36 -3.70
N ALA A 43 -6.10 -8.31 -4.04
CA ALA A 43 -6.76 -8.34 -5.34
C ALA A 43 -7.56 -7.05 -5.54
N ARG A 44 -7.63 -6.58 -6.80
CA ARG A 44 -8.49 -5.43 -7.13
C ARG A 44 -9.92 -5.71 -6.68
N PRO A 45 -10.54 -4.81 -5.91
CA PRO A 45 -11.94 -4.97 -5.52
C PRO A 45 -12.87 -4.87 -6.74
N GLU A 46 -14.01 -5.53 -6.67
CA GLU A 46 -15.06 -5.42 -7.71
C GLU A 46 -15.72 -4.03 -7.74
N GLY A 47 -15.63 -3.31 -6.63
CA GLY A 47 -16.15 -1.95 -6.45
C GLY A 47 -15.05 -0.92 -6.22
N PRO A 48 -15.45 0.33 -5.97
CA PRO A 48 -14.51 1.42 -5.69
C PRO A 48 -13.94 1.38 -4.27
N ILE A 49 -14.34 0.42 -3.41
CA ILE A 49 -13.90 0.37 -2.01
C ILE A 49 -13.36 -1.02 -1.66
N LEU A 50 -12.19 -1.06 -1.06
CA LEU A 50 -11.61 -2.20 -0.34
C LEU A 50 -11.49 -1.81 1.13
N ASP A 51 -12.36 -2.31 2.00
CA ASP A 51 -12.25 -2.09 3.45
C ASP A 51 -11.74 -3.35 4.17
N ALA A 52 -10.47 -3.72 3.90
CA ALA A 52 -9.85 -4.87 4.55
C ALA A 52 -9.51 -4.61 6.03
N ALA A 53 -9.38 -3.35 6.45
CA ALA A 53 -9.17 -2.98 7.85
C ALA A 53 -10.47 -2.94 8.67
N ASN A 54 -11.65 -3.02 8.03
CA ASN A 54 -12.97 -2.93 8.65
C ASN A 54 -13.15 -1.65 9.50
N ILE A 55 -12.74 -0.51 8.94
CA ILE A 55 -12.84 0.80 9.62
C ILE A 55 -13.91 1.70 9.03
N ILE A 56 -14.59 1.27 7.96
CA ILE A 56 -15.70 2.01 7.36
C ILE A 56 -17.02 1.37 7.83
N ALA A 57 -17.92 2.19 8.39
CA ALA A 57 -19.22 1.69 8.80
C ALA A 57 -20.03 1.19 7.58
N PRO A 58 -20.72 0.05 7.65
CA PRO A 58 -21.35 -0.57 6.47
C PRO A 58 -22.35 0.31 5.72
N ALA A 59 -23.08 1.17 6.43
CA ALA A 59 -24.03 2.08 5.81
C ALA A 59 -23.33 3.18 5.01
N GLU A 60 -22.23 3.72 5.54
CA GLU A 60 -21.40 4.74 4.88
C GLU A 60 -20.61 4.14 3.71
N GLN A 61 -20.09 2.92 3.87
CA GLN A 61 -19.46 2.19 2.78
C GLN A 61 -20.41 2.01 1.59
N ALA A 62 -21.64 1.51 1.84
CA ALA A 62 -22.63 1.31 0.78
C ALA A 62 -23.08 2.61 0.12
N ALA A 63 -23.13 3.72 0.86
CA ALA A 63 -23.42 5.04 0.31
C ALA A 63 -22.29 5.55 -0.56
N LEU A 64 -21.05 5.47 -0.06
CA LEU A 64 -19.86 5.90 -0.75
C LEU A 64 -19.58 5.06 -2.01
N GLU A 65 -19.82 3.76 -1.98
CA GLU A 65 -19.71 2.90 -3.17
C GLU A 65 -20.62 3.35 -4.31
N ARG A 66 -21.87 3.67 -4.00
CA ARG A 66 -22.82 4.18 -5.01
C ARG A 66 -22.35 5.50 -5.56
N GLU A 67 -21.98 6.43 -4.69
CA GLU A 67 -21.50 7.76 -5.06
C GLU A 67 -20.27 7.69 -5.98
N LEU A 68 -19.30 6.83 -5.66
CA LEU A 68 -18.08 6.69 -6.45
C LEU A 68 -18.32 5.98 -7.79
N ARG A 69 -19.25 5.02 -7.85
CA ARG A 69 -19.67 4.41 -9.12
C ARG A 69 -20.37 5.42 -10.02
N ASP A 70 -21.29 6.20 -9.48
CA ASP A 70 -22.00 7.25 -10.22
C ASP A 70 -21.04 8.32 -10.71
N TYR A 71 -20.07 8.70 -9.88
CA TYR A 71 -19.00 9.65 -10.24
C TYR A 71 -18.17 9.13 -11.41
N ASN A 72 -17.72 7.90 -11.34
CA ASN A 72 -16.96 7.29 -12.44
C ASN A 72 -17.78 7.19 -13.73
N GLN A 73 -19.04 6.78 -13.66
CA GLN A 73 -19.92 6.70 -14.83
C GLN A 73 -20.15 8.06 -15.50
N THR A 74 -20.22 9.12 -14.69
CA THR A 74 -20.55 10.47 -15.18
C THR A 74 -19.32 11.20 -15.71
N THR A 75 -18.17 11.03 -15.07
CA THR A 75 -16.95 11.82 -15.36
C THR A 75 -15.85 11.03 -16.06
N GLY A 76 -15.90 9.70 -16.01
CA GLY A 76 -14.81 8.82 -16.44
C GLY A 76 -13.68 8.69 -15.41
N ARG A 77 -13.69 9.50 -14.33
CA ARG A 77 -12.62 9.50 -13.31
C ARG A 77 -12.87 8.42 -12.26
N ALA A 78 -11.81 7.70 -11.91
CA ALA A 78 -11.87 6.66 -10.88
C ALA A 78 -11.34 7.17 -9.54
N ILE A 79 -12.13 7.06 -8.48
CA ILE A 79 -11.66 7.24 -7.11
C ILE A 79 -11.84 5.91 -6.39
N ILE A 80 -10.73 5.34 -5.93
CA ILE A 80 -10.70 4.08 -5.19
C ILE A 80 -10.28 4.37 -3.75
N VAL A 81 -11.01 3.79 -2.80
CA VAL A 81 -10.66 3.82 -1.37
C VAL A 81 -10.18 2.45 -0.97
N ALA A 82 -9.01 2.36 -0.39
CA ALA A 82 -8.46 1.13 0.16
C ALA A 82 -8.07 1.32 1.63
N THR A 83 -8.60 0.48 2.50
CA THR A 83 -8.12 0.36 3.87
C THR A 83 -7.48 -1.00 4.05
N VAL A 84 -6.28 -1.04 4.62
CA VAL A 84 -5.54 -2.27 4.87
C VAL A 84 -5.13 -2.34 6.34
N PRO A 85 -5.13 -3.55 6.96
CA PRO A 85 -4.67 -3.71 8.33
C PRO A 85 -3.22 -3.27 8.52
N THR A 86 -2.36 -3.59 7.55
CA THR A 86 -0.92 -3.28 7.58
C THR A 86 -0.34 -3.29 6.16
N ILE A 87 0.72 -2.51 5.98
CA ILE A 87 1.59 -2.51 4.80
C ILE A 87 2.94 -3.19 5.10
N ALA A 88 3.02 -3.92 6.23
CA ALA A 88 4.18 -4.70 6.67
C ALA A 88 5.50 -3.89 6.71
N GLY A 89 5.42 -2.61 7.10
CA GLY A 89 6.57 -1.72 7.23
C GLY A 89 7.15 -1.21 5.91
N GLN A 90 6.45 -1.40 4.79
CA GLN A 90 6.83 -0.73 3.54
C GLN A 90 6.56 0.77 3.60
N PRO A 91 7.32 1.59 2.85
CA PRO A 91 6.93 2.98 2.61
C PRO A 91 5.54 3.03 1.94
N ILE A 92 4.62 3.81 2.51
CA ILE A 92 3.23 3.88 2.03
C ILE A 92 3.15 4.39 0.59
N GLU A 93 4.08 5.24 0.17
CA GLU A 93 4.18 5.74 -1.19
C GLU A 93 4.39 4.60 -2.20
N ASN A 94 5.32 3.70 -1.90
CA ASN A 94 5.64 2.56 -2.76
C ASN A 94 4.47 1.58 -2.82
N TYR A 95 3.85 1.30 -1.66
CA TYR A 95 2.70 0.42 -1.58
C TYR A 95 1.50 0.99 -2.36
N ALA A 96 1.21 2.29 -2.19
CA ALA A 96 0.15 2.97 -2.92
C ALA A 96 0.40 2.96 -4.44
N GLN A 97 1.64 3.24 -4.87
CA GLN A 97 2.00 3.20 -6.29
C GLN A 97 1.80 1.80 -6.88
N THR A 98 2.21 0.76 -6.15
CA THR A 98 2.02 -0.63 -6.58
C THR A 98 0.53 -0.97 -6.73
N LEU A 99 -0.33 -0.48 -5.82
CA LEU A 99 -1.80 -0.66 -5.95
C LEU A 99 -2.36 0.08 -7.15
N VAL A 100 -1.94 1.33 -7.39
CA VAL A 100 -2.38 2.13 -8.55
C VAL A 100 -2.09 1.38 -9.86
N GLU A 101 -0.88 0.82 -9.97
CA GLU A 101 -0.44 0.07 -11.15
C GLU A 101 -1.15 -1.29 -11.26
N ALA A 102 -1.15 -2.08 -10.18
CA ALA A 102 -1.74 -3.42 -10.18
C ALA A 102 -3.26 -3.42 -10.40
N TRP A 103 -3.93 -2.37 -9.95
CA TRP A 103 -5.39 -2.22 -10.09
C TRP A 103 -5.78 -1.41 -11.32
N ASP A 104 -4.84 -0.92 -12.11
CA ASP A 104 -5.08 -0.06 -13.29
C ASP A 104 -6.05 1.09 -12.95
N ILE A 105 -5.70 1.86 -11.89
CA ILE A 105 -6.56 2.92 -11.39
C ILE A 105 -6.52 4.12 -12.34
N GLY A 106 -7.67 4.43 -12.95
CA GLY A 106 -7.80 5.49 -13.94
C GLY A 106 -7.76 4.99 -15.39
N GLY A 107 -7.42 3.70 -15.59
CA GLY A 107 -7.34 3.09 -16.93
C GLY A 107 -6.16 3.59 -17.77
N ALA A 108 -5.81 2.82 -18.80
CA ALA A 108 -4.64 3.09 -19.63
C ALA A 108 -4.81 4.29 -20.59
N GLU A 109 -6.04 4.71 -20.89
CA GLU A 109 -6.31 5.76 -21.88
C GLU A 109 -6.24 7.18 -21.29
N THR A 110 -6.89 7.39 -20.14
CA THR A 110 -7.00 8.73 -19.53
C THR A 110 -6.09 8.91 -18.32
N GLU A 111 -5.75 7.81 -17.65
CA GLU A 111 -5.02 7.80 -16.38
C GLU A 111 -5.67 8.73 -15.32
N GLU A 112 -7.01 8.94 -15.42
CA GLU A 112 -7.76 9.80 -14.51
C GLU A 112 -8.22 9.02 -13.26
N GLY A 113 -7.26 8.70 -12.39
CA GLY A 113 -7.49 7.89 -11.21
C GLY A 113 -6.87 8.45 -9.92
N VAL A 114 -7.54 8.18 -8.80
CA VAL A 114 -7.08 8.52 -7.45
C VAL A 114 -7.25 7.30 -6.55
N LEU A 115 -6.22 6.99 -5.76
CA LEU A 115 -6.26 6.02 -4.68
C LEU A 115 -6.15 6.75 -3.34
N LEU A 116 -7.15 6.61 -2.48
CA LEU A 116 -7.07 6.95 -1.07
C LEU A 116 -6.74 5.69 -0.28
N LEU A 117 -5.53 5.60 0.24
CA LEU A 117 -5.03 4.45 1.01
C LEU A 117 -4.91 4.80 2.50
N VAL A 118 -5.40 3.90 3.35
CA VAL A 118 -5.25 3.96 4.81
C VAL A 118 -4.60 2.68 5.29
N ALA A 119 -3.42 2.77 5.92
CA ALA A 119 -2.72 1.68 6.59
C ALA A 119 -2.97 1.81 8.11
N GLN A 120 -3.81 0.93 8.65
CA GLN A 120 -4.34 1.09 10.01
C GLN A 120 -3.28 0.94 11.10
N GLN A 121 -2.43 -0.08 11.02
CA GLN A 121 -1.40 -0.34 12.05
C GLN A 121 -0.29 0.71 12.03
N GLU A 122 0.14 1.11 10.85
CA GLU A 122 1.16 2.14 10.67
C GLU A 122 0.62 3.54 10.97
N ARG A 123 -0.71 3.71 10.96
CA ARG A 123 -1.40 5.00 11.09
C ARG A 123 -1.00 5.97 9.99
N GLU A 124 -0.81 5.45 8.80
CA GLU A 124 -0.41 6.20 7.63
C GLU A 124 -1.57 6.31 6.64
N ILE A 125 -1.61 7.45 5.96
CA ILE A 125 -2.62 7.77 4.95
C ILE A 125 -1.90 8.31 3.72
N ARG A 126 -2.27 7.83 2.54
CA ARG A 126 -1.75 8.35 1.27
C ARG A 126 -2.90 8.56 0.29
N ILE A 127 -2.86 9.71 -0.40
CA ILE A 127 -3.63 9.93 -1.61
C ILE A 127 -2.63 9.86 -2.76
N ALA A 128 -2.78 8.84 -3.61
CA ALA A 128 -1.95 8.64 -4.79
C ALA A 128 -2.77 8.94 -6.05
N THR A 129 -2.18 9.65 -7.00
CA THR A 129 -2.84 10.10 -8.22
C THR A 129 -2.19 9.47 -9.44
N ALA A 130 -3.01 8.97 -10.37
CA ALA A 130 -2.54 8.64 -11.71
C ALA A 130 -2.28 9.93 -12.51
N ARG A 131 -1.52 9.81 -13.61
CA ARG A 131 -0.96 10.98 -14.32
C ARG A 131 -2.02 11.98 -14.80
N GLY A 132 -3.18 11.51 -15.22
CA GLY A 132 -4.25 12.37 -15.78
C GLY A 132 -4.82 13.38 -14.78
N VAL A 133 -4.69 13.14 -13.47
CA VAL A 133 -5.24 14.03 -12.42
C VAL A 133 -4.18 14.78 -11.61
N GLN A 134 -2.88 14.49 -11.79
CA GLN A 134 -1.80 15.10 -10.99
C GLN A 134 -1.77 16.64 -11.09
N GLY A 135 -2.16 17.21 -12.22
CA GLY A 135 -2.22 18.66 -12.41
C GLY A 135 -3.37 19.32 -11.65
N ARG A 136 -4.40 18.55 -11.26
CA ARG A 136 -5.57 19.04 -10.48
C ARG A 136 -5.40 18.73 -9.00
N LEU A 137 -5.16 17.47 -8.67
CA LEU A 137 -4.95 17.01 -7.30
C LEU A 137 -3.44 16.83 -7.06
N THR A 138 -2.78 17.92 -6.70
CA THR A 138 -1.33 17.92 -6.42
C THR A 138 -1.00 17.23 -5.09
N ASP A 139 0.27 16.86 -4.89
CA ASP A 139 0.73 16.31 -3.60
C ASP A 139 0.50 17.29 -2.44
N ALA A 140 0.59 18.60 -2.69
CA ALA A 140 0.32 19.63 -1.68
C ALA A 140 -1.15 19.62 -1.24
N LEU A 141 -2.10 19.52 -2.19
CA LEU A 141 -3.53 19.43 -1.92
C LEU A 141 -3.89 18.12 -1.22
N SER A 142 -3.35 17.01 -1.70
CA SER A 142 -3.50 15.69 -1.07
C SER A 142 -3.01 15.69 0.38
N GLY A 143 -1.83 16.28 0.63
CA GLY A 143 -1.29 16.43 1.97
C GLY A 143 -2.14 17.31 2.87
N ARG A 144 -2.81 18.34 2.33
CA ARG A 144 -3.72 19.21 3.07
C ARG A 144 -4.99 18.45 3.47
N ILE A 145 -5.65 17.75 2.54
CA ILE A 145 -6.81 16.89 2.84
C ILE A 145 -6.49 15.93 3.98
N ILE A 146 -5.35 15.27 3.91
CA ILE A 146 -4.92 14.33 4.96
C ILE A 146 -4.79 15.04 6.30
N ARG A 147 -4.02 16.15 6.38
CA ARG A 147 -3.73 16.84 7.64
C ARG A 147 -4.95 17.51 8.26
N ASP A 148 -5.75 18.15 7.44
CA ASP A 148 -6.77 19.07 7.93
C ASP A 148 -8.16 18.41 8.05
N THR A 149 -8.39 17.29 7.33
CA THR A 149 -9.66 16.57 7.35
C THR A 149 -9.52 15.17 7.97
N MET A 150 -8.63 14.33 7.45
CA MET A 150 -8.57 12.91 7.87
C MET A 150 -7.94 12.73 9.25
N VAL A 151 -6.77 13.34 9.47
CA VAL A 151 -6.03 13.17 10.73
C VAL A 151 -6.83 13.60 11.96
N PRO A 152 -7.52 14.76 11.99
CA PRO A 152 -8.38 15.15 13.11
C PRO A 152 -9.50 14.14 13.34
N ALA A 153 -10.25 13.76 12.29
CA ALA A 153 -11.34 12.81 12.39
C ALA A 153 -10.87 11.43 12.91
N PHE A 154 -9.71 10.96 12.45
CA PHE A 154 -9.13 9.68 12.88
C PHE A 154 -8.66 9.70 14.34
N ARG A 155 -8.18 10.84 14.84
CA ARG A 155 -7.85 11.01 16.26
C ARG A 155 -9.08 10.92 17.17
N GLU A 156 -10.23 11.30 16.66
CA GLU A 156 -11.53 11.19 17.35
C GLU A 156 -12.17 9.80 17.16
N GLY A 157 -11.53 8.90 16.42
CA GLY A 157 -12.05 7.56 16.11
C GLY A 157 -13.11 7.56 14.99
N ASN A 158 -13.36 8.70 14.36
CA ASN A 158 -14.32 8.84 13.26
C ASN A 158 -13.66 8.54 11.91
N PHE A 159 -13.28 7.27 11.69
CA PHE A 159 -12.60 6.85 10.47
C PHE A 159 -13.49 7.01 9.23
N SER A 160 -14.72 6.52 9.29
CA SER A 160 -15.67 6.61 8.19
C SER A 160 -15.92 8.05 7.78
N GLY A 161 -16.24 8.93 8.75
CA GLY A 161 -16.51 10.34 8.47
C GLY A 161 -15.30 11.05 7.86
N GLY A 162 -14.09 10.75 8.33
CA GLY A 162 -12.85 11.29 7.77
C GLY A 162 -12.62 10.86 6.32
N ILE A 163 -12.90 9.58 5.98
CA ILE A 163 -12.79 9.06 4.62
C ILE A 163 -13.84 9.71 3.71
N VAL A 164 -15.10 9.75 4.11
CA VAL A 164 -16.20 10.36 3.33
C VAL A 164 -15.90 11.83 3.06
N ALA A 165 -15.48 12.59 4.08
CA ALA A 165 -15.15 14.00 3.92
C ALA A 165 -13.94 14.23 2.98
N ALA A 166 -12.92 13.38 3.07
CA ALA A 166 -11.77 13.43 2.16
C ALA A 166 -12.16 13.13 0.71
N VAL A 167 -13.00 12.14 0.47
CA VAL A 167 -13.50 11.80 -0.88
C VAL A 167 -14.31 12.96 -1.46
N ALA A 168 -15.15 13.59 -0.65
CA ALA A 168 -15.93 14.78 -1.09
C ALA A 168 -15.01 15.93 -1.54
N GLN A 169 -13.94 16.23 -0.78
CA GLN A 169 -12.96 17.24 -1.16
C GLN A 169 -12.15 16.85 -2.40
N ILE A 170 -11.75 15.58 -2.53
CA ILE A 170 -11.08 15.09 -3.74
C ILE A 170 -11.96 15.34 -4.97
N ARG A 171 -13.23 15.00 -4.90
CA ARG A 171 -14.17 15.23 -6.00
C ARG A 171 -14.31 16.71 -6.34
N GLU A 172 -14.50 17.56 -5.32
CA GLU A 172 -14.62 19.01 -5.49
C GLU A 172 -13.39 19.59 -6.23
N ILE A 173 -12.18 19.16 -5.85
CA ILE A 173 -10.93 19.59 -6.50
C ILE A 173 -10.85 19.07 -7.94
N LEU A 174 -11.23 17.82 -8.19
CA LEU A 174 -11.19 17.23 -9.53
C LEU A 174 -12.22 17.86 -10.48
N ASP A 175 -13.35 18.34 -9.95
CA ASP A 175 -14.44 18.96 -10.72
C ASP A 175 -14.25 20.47 -10.90
N ALA A 176 -13.43 21.10 -10.04
CA ALA A 176 -13.11 22.51 -10.13
C ALA A 176 -12.28 22.86 -11.37
N ASP A 177 -12.43 24.07 -11.86
CA ASP A 177 -11.51 24.65 -12.83
C ASP A 177 -10.08 24.71 -12.23
N PRO A 178 -9.00 24.40 -12.94
CA PRO A 178 -7.63 24.41 -12.40
C PRO A 178 -7.26 25.69 -11.63
N ALA A 179 -7.77 26.86 -12.08
CA ALA A 179 -7.57 28.14 -11.39
C ALA A 179 -8.33 28.24 -10.06
N THR A 180 -9.42 27.49 -9.89
CA THR A 180 -10.27 27.49 -8.70
C THR A 180 -9.81 26.43 -7.69
N ALA A 181 -9.19 25.35 -8.16
CA ALA A 181 -8.70 24.28 -7.30
C ALA A 181 -7.65 24.76 -6.27
N GLU A 182 -6.81 25.73 -6.64
CA GLU A 182 -5.86 26.37 -5.70
C GLU A 182 -6.55 27.23 -4.63
N ALA A 183 -7.74 27.77 -4.91
CA ALA A 183 -8.48 28.62 -3.97
C ALA A 183 -9.35 27.82 -2.99
N ILE A 184 -9.76 26.60 -3.35
CA ILE A 184 -10.51 25.65 -2.49
C ILE A 184 -9.59 25.04 -1.44
N ALA A 185 -8.34 25.03 -1.70
CA ALA A 185 -7.29 24.47 -0.88
C ALA A 185 -6.67 25.50 0.04
#